data_995cfed138c1f7140fd80ed8cb8b2abd
#
_entry.id   995cfed138c1f7140fd80ed8cb8b2abd
#
_cell.length_a   1.000
_cell.length_b   1.000
_cell.length_c   1.000
_cell.angle_alpha   90.00
_cell.angle_beta   90.00
_cell.angle_gamma   90.00
#
_symmetry.space_group_name_H-M   'P 1'
#
loop_
_entity.id
_entity.type
_entity.pdbx_description
1 polymer ?
#
loop_
_entity_poly.entity_id
_entity_poly.type
_entity_poly.pdbx_seq_one_letter_code
_entity_poly.pdbx_strand_id
1 'polypeptide(L)'
;GDVRHADKAMEILRGYASTLQKIYGPDDPLCAGLQGFMLINAAEIMRYTYQDNQYVKGWSEADTKSIEGMFRNVFLPVLTTFVQAKPYANGNWGGSVNKMVMAIGIFCNDEPLYNQAVDFFYNSRDNGSLPNYIAETGQLQESGRDQAHCMLGVGVLAELAECAWKQGDNLYAALDNRIMKGYEYLSKVNLGYTDVPFEVWKDATGKYCNWQNMGEAELGKFRAVFEIAYNHYVERRGIAMPYTEKVLKR
;
A
#
# COMPACT_ATOMS: atom_id res chain seq x y z
N GLY A 1 3.57 -2.90 -28.15
CA GLY A 1 4.57 -3.50 -27.26
C GLY A 1 5.15 -4.79 -27.84
N ASP A 2 6.24 -5.25 -27.27
CA ASP A 2 6.86 -6.51 -27.69
C ASP A 2 6.17 -7.68 -26.97
N VAL A 3 5.57 -8.59 -27.74
CA VAL A 3 4.85 -9.76 -27.22
C VAL A 3 5.70 -10.64 -26.30
N ARG A 4 7.01 -10.70 -26.52
CA ARG A 4 7.94 -11.48 -25.69
C ARG A 4 7.95 -11.05 -24.23
N HIS A 5 7.69 -9.78 -23.94
CA HIS A 5 7.57 -9.29 -22.56
C HIS A 5 6.26 -9.78 -21.90
N ALA A 6 5.17 -9.79 -22.65
CA ALA A 6 3.89 -10.32 -22.18
C ALA A 6 3.97 -11.84 -21.94
N ASP A 7 4.56 -12.59 -22.87
CA ASP A 7 4.81 -14.03 -22.72
C ASP A 7 5.62 -14.33 -21.46
N LYS A 8 6.69 -13.54 -21.21
CA LYS A 8 7.52 -13.71 -20.01
C LYS A 8 6.75 -13.37 -18.72
N ALA A 9 5.90 -12.36 -18.73
CA ALA A 9 5.04 -12.04 -17.59
C ALA A 9 4.07 -13.19 -17.29
N MET A 10 3.45 -13.78 -18.32
CA MET A 10 2.59 -14.94 -18.16
C MET A 10 3.34 -16.18 -17.64
N GLU A 11 4.55 -16.44 -18.15
CA GLU A 11 5.41 -17.52 -17.65
C GLU A 11 5.70 -17.38 -16.16
N ILE A 12 6.03 -16.16 -15.70
CA ILE A 12 6.29 -15.85 -14.28
C ILE A 12 5.03 -16.07 -13.45
N LEU A 13 3.89 -15.51 -13.86
CA LEU A 13 2.62 -15.64 -13.13
C LEU A 13 2.18 -17.10 -13.00
N ARG A 14 2.24 -17.86 -14.11
CA ARG A 14 1.92 -19.29 -14.14
C ARG A 14 2.90 -20.10 -13.28
N GLY A 15 4.19 -19.74 -13.31
CA GLY A 15 5.23 -20.34 -12.49
C GLY A 15 4.91 -20.19 -11.00
N TYR A 16 4.61 -18.97 -10.55
CA TYR A 16 4.20 -18.72 -9.16
C TYR A 16 2.92 -19.48 -8.81
N ALA A 17 1.88 -19.39 -9.62
CA ALA A 17 0.60 -20.03 -9.35
C ALA A 17 0.67 -21.55 -9.26
N SER A 18 1.61 -22.20 -9.97
CA SER A 18 1.79 -23.66 -9.96
C SER A 18 2.75 -24.17 -8.88
N THR A 19 3.67 -23.32 -8.37
CA THR A 19 4.76 -23.78 -7.49
C THR A 19 4.74 -23.19 -6.10
N LEU A 20 4.19 -21.97 -5.91
CA LEU A 20 4.17 -21.34 -4.61
C LEU A 20 3.12 -22.00 -3.69
N GLN A 21 3.60 -22.64 -2.63
CA GLN A 21 2.75 -23.38 -1.69
C GLN A 21 2.60 -22.68 -0.34
N LYS A 22 3.57 -21.82 0.05
CA LYS A 22 3.61 -21.20 1.36
C LYS A 22 4.49 -19.96 1.35
N ILE A 23 4.07 -18.94 2.11
CA ILE A 23 4.89 -17.80 2.50
C ILE A 23 5.17 -17.95 4.00
N TYR A 24 6.43 -17.90 4.40
CA TYR A 24 6.82 -18.06 5.80
C TYR A 24 8.13 -17.34 6.09
N GLY A 25 8.28 -16.93 7.35
CA GLY A 25 9.49 -16.23 7.82
C GLY A 25 9.11 -15.10 8.79
N PRO A 26 10.10 -14.40 9.36
CA PRO A 26 9.84 -13.33 10.34
C PRO A 26 9.08 -12.14 9.75
N ASP A 27 9.21 -11.91 8.45
CA ASP A 27 8.60 -10.78 7.73
C ASP A 27 7.51 -11.24 6.73
N ASP A 28 6.94 -12.44 6.93
CA ASP A 28 5.98 -13.03 5.99
C ASP A 28 4.74 -12.16 5.72
N PRO A 29 4.08 -11.47 6.68
CA PRO A 29 2.97 -10.60 6.37
C PRO A 29 3.38 -9.38 5.53
N LEU A 30 4.53 -8.78 5.84
CA LEU A 30 5.05 -7.64 5.09
C LEU A 30 5.43 -8.05 3.66
N CYS A 31 6.12 -9.18 3.51
CA CYS A 31 6.46 -9.74 2.20
C CYS A 31 5.19 -10.04 1.37
N ALA A 32 4.20 -10.70 1.98
CA ALA A 32 2.92 -10.97 1.32
C ALA A 32 2.21 -9.66 0.91
N GLY A 33 2.25 -8.64 1.76
CA GLY A 33 1.66 -7.33 1.48
C GLY A 33 2.35 -6.56 0.35
N LEU A 34 3.69 -6.51 0.35
CA LEU A 34 4.45 -5.72 -0.62
C LEU A 34 4.66 -6.46 -1.94
N GLN A 35 5.24 -7.66 -1.90
CA GLN A 35 5.54 -8.43 -3.12
C GLN A 35 4.27 -9.01 -3.75
N GLY A 36 3.33 -9.45 -2.90
CA GLY A 36 2.01 -9.91 -3.36
C GLY A 36 1.26 -8.82 -4.12
N PHE A 37 1.31 -7.57 -3.65
CA PHE A 37 0.68 -6.44 -4.32
C PHE A 37 1.27 -6.18 -5.71
N MET A 38 2.58 -6.28 -5.88
CA MET A 38 3.21 -6.18 -7.21
C MET A 38 2.75 -7.32 -8.13
N LEU A 39 2.69 -8.54 -7.60
CA LEU A 39 2.29 -9.73 -8.37
C LEU A 39 0.82 -9.68 -8.80
N ILE A 40 -0.09 -9.25 -7.91
CA ILE A 40 -1.52 -9.16 -8.22
C ILE A 40 -1.82 -8.04 -9.23
N ASN A 41 -1.11 -6.91 -9.15
CA ASN A 41 -1.22 -5.86 -10.17
C ASN A 41 -0.72 -6.32 -11.53
N ALA A 42 0.37 -7.09 -11.58
CA ALA A 42 0.84 -7.69 -12.81
C ALA A 42 -0.20 -8.66 -13.40
N ALA A 43 -0.83 -9.48 -12.54
CA ALA A 43 -1.89 -10.40 -12.94
C ALA A 43 -3.12 -9.64 -13.49
N GLU A 44 -3.53 -8.56 -12.83
CA GLU A 44 -4.66 -7.72 -13.26
C GLU A 44 -4.38 -7.08 -14.63
N ILE A 45 -3.18 -6.53 -14.85
CA ILE A 45 -2.78 -5.98 -16.14
C ILE A 45 -2.84 -7.06 -17.21
N MET A 46 -2.25 -8.24 -16.97
CA MET A 46 -2.23 -9.33 -17.96
C MET A 46 -3.63 -9.86 -18.25
N ARG A 47 -4.48 -9.99 -17.24
CA ARG A 47 -5.87 -10.46 -17.36
C ARG A 47 -6.68 -9.62 -18.34
N TYR A 48 -6.50 -8.30 -18.35
CA TYR A 48 -7.30 -7.39 -19.17
C TYR A 48 -6.61 -6.91 -20.45
N THR A 49 -5.29 -7.06 -20.57
CA THR A 49 -4.55 -6.54 -21.74
C THR A 49 -3.97 -7.62 -22.62
N TYR A 50 -3.87 -8.87 -22.15
CA TYR A 50 -3.24 -9.96 -22.90
C TYR A 50 -4.12 -11.21 -22.91
N GLN A 51 -5.26 -11.12 -23.59
CA GLN A 51 -6.26 -12.18 -23.68
C GLN A 51 -5.82 -13.31 -24.62
N ASP A 52 -6.26 -14.54 -24.31
CA ASP A 52 -6.08 -15.69 -25.16
C ASP A 52 -6.91 -15.55 -26.45
N ASN A 53 -6.28 -15.87 -27.60
CA ASN A 53 -6.93 -15.83 -28.90
C ASN A 53 -6.26 -16.80 -29.89
N GLN A 54 -6.74 -16.84 -31.15
CA GLN A 54 -6.23 -17.77 -32.16
C GLN A 54 -4.75 -17.59 -32.54
N TYR A 55 -4.13 -16.45 -32.23
CA TYR A 55 -2.75 -16.13 -32.57
C TYR A 55 -1.80 -16.14 -31.38
N VAL A 56 -2.32 -15.95 -30.18
CA VAL A 56 -1.53 -15.73 -28.97
C VAL A 56 -2.14 -16.51 -27.81
N LYS A 57 -1.30 -17.24 -27.09
CA LYS A 57 -1.68 -17.87 -25.80
C LYS A 57 -1.50 -16.87 -24.67
N GLY A 58 -2.41 -15.92 -24.59
CA GLY A 58 -2.49 -14.93 -23.54
C GLY A 58 -3.09 -15.43 -22.24
N TRP A 59 -3.86 -14.57 -21.59
CA TRP A 59 -4.60 -14.91 -20.37
C TRP A 59 -5.84 -15.75 -20.68
N SER A 60 -5.97 -16.89 -20.02
CA SER A 60 -7.08 -17.81 -20.16
C SER A 60 -7.91 -17.92 -18.87
N GLU A 61 -9.07 -18.56 -18.94
CA GLU A 61 -9.89 -18.87 -17.76
C GLU A 61 -9.15 -19.81 -16.78
N ALA A 62 -8.31 -20.70 -17.28
CA ALA A 62 -7.46 -21.56 -16.44
C ALA A 62 -6.44 -20.74 -15.64
N ASP A 63 -5.88 -19.68 -16.22
CA ASP A 63 -5.01 -18.74 -15.52
C ASP A 63 -5.75 -17.99 -14.40
N THR A 64 -6.96 -17.52 -14.70
CA THR A 64 -7.84 -16.89 -13.70
C THR A 64 -7.99 -17.81 -12.49
N LYS A 65 -8.44 -19.05 -12.70
CA LYS A 65 -8.67 -20.02 -11.63
C LYS A 65 -7.41 -20.35 -10.83
N SER A 66 -6.29 -20.55 -11.52
CA SER A 66 -5.01 -20.90 -10.88
C SER A 66 -4.45 -19.76 -10.06
N ILE A 67 -4.46 -18.53 -10.59
CA ILE A 67 -3.89 -17.35 -9.96
C ILE A 67 -4.78 -16.85 -8.81
N GLU A 68 -6.11 -16.84 -8.97
CA GLU A 68 -7.02 -16.61 -7.87
C GLU A 68 -6.84 -17.63 -6.74
N GLY A 69 -6.68 -18.90 -7.10
CA GLY A 69 -6.37 -19.98 -6.15
C GLY A 69 -5.08 -19.73 -5.36
N MET A 70 -4.03 -19.28 -6.00
CA MET A 70 -2.78 -18.89 -5.32
C MET A 70 -3.01 -17.75 -4.32
N PHE A 71 -3.67 -16.67 -4.72
CA PHE A 71 -3.90 -15.54 -3.81
C PHE A 71 -4.79 -15.92 -2.64
N ARG A 72 -5.86 -16.69 -2.85
CA ARG A 72 -6.76 -17.14 -1.78
C ARG A 72 -6.14 -18.16 -0.83
N ASN A 73 -5.33 -19.10 -1.34
CA ASN A 73 -4.85 -20.23 -0.55
C ASN A 73 -3.44 -20.03 0.02
N VAL A 74 -2.64 -19.13 -0.56
CA VAL A 74 -1.24 -18.91 -0.12
C VAL A 74 -1.06 -17.54 0.52
N PHE A 75 -1.53 -16.48 -0.12
CA PHE A 75 -1.36 -15.11 0.40
C PHE A 75 -2.39 -14.77 1.49
N LEU A 76 -3.68 -14.96 1.20
CA LEU A 76 -4.74 -14.53 2.10
C LEU A 76 -4.66 -15.11 3.51
N PRO A 77 -4.29 -16.39 3.75
CA PRO A 77 -4.14 -16.91 5.11
C PRO A 77 -3.09 -16.17 5.94
N VAL A 78 -1.96 -15.79 5.37
CA VAL A 78 -0.90 -15.04 6.05
C VAL A 78 -1.41 -13.63 6.43
N LEU A 79 -2.07 -12.96 5.49
CA LEU A 79 -2.64 -11.62 5.69
C LEU A 79 -3.76 -11.63 6.73
N THR A 80 -4.67 -12.61 6.64
CA THR A 80 -5.80 -12.75 7.58
C THR A 80 -5.31 -13.05 9.01
N THR A 81 -4.32 -13.91 9.15
CA THR A 81 -3.69 -14.20 10.46
C THR A 81 -3.12 -12.93 11.09
N PHE A 82 -2.47 -12.08 10.29
CA PHE A 82 -1.95 -10.80 10.77
C PHE A 82 -3.07 -9.84 11.21
N VAL A 83 -4.11 -9.67 10.38
CA VAL A 83 -5.25 -8.77 10.66
C VAL A 83 -6.01 -9.20 11.93
N GLN A 84 -6.13 -10.50 12.18
CA GLN A 84 -6.82 -11.05 13.35
C GLN A 84 -5.97 -11.05 14.62
N ALA A 85 -4.67 -10.83 14.50
CA ALA A 85 -3.76 -10.74 15.62
C ALA A 85 -3.97 -9.43 16.43
N LYS A 86 -3.17 -9.26 17.49
CA LYS A 86 -3.12 -7.97 18.21
C LYS A 86 -2.55 -6.89 17.31
N PRO A 87 -2.91 -5.61 17.54
CA PRO A 87 -2.34 -4.48 16.81
C PRO A 87 -0.81 -4.57 16.72
N TYR A 88 -0.25 -4.30 15.56
CA TYR A 88 1.19 -4.37 15.32
C TYR A 88 1.85 -3.00 15.48
N ALA A 89 3.09 -2.99 15.98
CA ALA A 89 3.78 -1.74 16.30
C ALA A 89 4.13 -0.91 15.07
N ASN A 90 4.52 -1.58 13.97
CA ASN A 90 4.90 -0.91 12.71
C ASN A 90 3.67 -0.70 11.85
N GLY A 91 3.16 0.52 11.74
CA GLY A 91 1.95 0.81 10.99
C GLY A 91 2.09 0.54 9.49
N ASN A 92 3.30 0.68 8.92
CA ASN A 92 3.55 0.31 7.52
C ASN A 92 3.22 -1.17 7.23
N TRP A 93 3.38 -2.08 8.19
CA TRP A 93 3.01 -3.49 8.05
C TRP A 93 1.50 -3.66 7.91
N GLY A 94 0.73 -3.08 8.84
CA GLY A 94 -0.73 -3.12 8.79
C GLY A 94 -1.29 -2.52 7.52
N GLY A 95 -0.75 -1.37 7.10
CA GLY A 95 -1.11 -0.75 5.82
C GLY A 95 -0.79 -1.63 4.62
N SER A 96 0.40 -2.27 4.58
CA SER A 96 0.81 -3.16 3.49
C SER A 96 -0.08 -4.41 3.40
N VAL A 97 -0.39 -5.02 4.55
CA VAL A 97 -1.29 -6.17 4.63
C VAL A 97 -2.68 -5.79 4.16
N ASN A 98 -3.24 -4.69 4.68
CA ASN A 98 -4.59 -4.24 4.32
C ASN A 98 -4.72 -3.90 2.83
N LYS A 99 -3.72 -3.24 2.25
CA LYS A 99 -3.64 -2.98 0.82
C LYS A 99 -3.74 -4.27 -0.01
N MET A 100 -3.02 -5.32 0.40
CA MET A 100 -3.05 -6.59 -0.31
C MET A 100 -4.39 -7.33 -0.11
N VAL A 101 -5.00 -7.26 1.07
CA VAL A 101 -6.35 -7.80 1.31
C VAL A 101 -7.36 -7.16 0.36
N MET A 102 -7.33 -5.82 0.24
CA MET A 102 -8.18 -5.09 -0.72
C MET A 102 -7.93 -5.54 -2.15
N ALA A 103 -6.67 -5.66 -2.57
CA ALA A 103 -6.31 -6.06 -3.92
C ALA A 103 -6.80 -7.50 -4.24
N ILE A 104 -6.73 -8.43 -3.28
CA ILE A 104 -7.30 -9.77 -3.45
C ILE A 104 -8.82 -9.71 -3.57
N GLY A 105 -9.49 -8.88 -2.76
CA GLY A 105 -10.94 -8.64 -2.86
C GLY A 105 -11.35 -8.21 -4.26
N ILE A 106 -10.62 -7.24 -4.82
CA ILE A 106 -10.86 -6.73 -6.18
C ILE A 106 -10.60 -7.81 -7.23
N PHE A 107 -9.40 -8.40 -7.23
CA PHE A 107 -8.98 -9.38 -8.23
C PHE A 107 -9.87 -10.62 -8.28
N CYS A 108 -10.30 -11.09 -7.11
CA CYS A 108 -11.15 -12.26 -6.96
C CYS A 108 -12.66 -11.94 -6.97
N ASN A 109 -13.04 -10.70 -7.23
CA ASN A 109 -14.44 -10.24 -7.22
C ASN A 109 -15.17 -10.57 -5.90
N ASP A 110 -14.48 -10.36 -4.77
CA ASP A 110 -14.91 -10.69 -3.41
C ASP A 110 -15.24 -9.40 -2.64
N GLU A 111 -16.48 -8.94 -2.80
CA GLU A 111 -16.96 -7.71 -2.17
C GLU A 111 -16.87 -7.72 -0.63
N PRO A 112 -17.21 -8.81 0.08
CA PRO A 112 -17.02 -8.89 1.52
C PRO A 112 -15.55 -8.66 1.95
N LEU A 113 -14.60 -9.23 1.24
CA LEU A 113 -13.17 -9.05 1.52
C LEU A 113 -12.70 -7.62 1.25
N TYR A 114 -13.18 -7.01 0.17
CA TYR A 114 -12.95 -5.59 -0.13
C TYR A 114 -13.49 -4.69 0.99
N ASN A 115 -14.75 -4.90 1.41
CA ASN A 115 -15.38 -4.13 2.47
C ASN A 115 -14.68 -4.30 3.82
N GLN A 116 -14.15 -5.48 4.12
CA GLN A 116 -13.30 -5.71 5.30
C GLN A 116 -12.03 -4.84 5.26
N ALA A 117 -11.41 -4.68 4.11
CA ALA A 117 -10.24 -3.83 3.97
C ALA A 117 -10.58 -2.33 4.12
N VAL A 118 -11.73 -1.91 3.62
CA VAL A 118 -12.25 -0.55 3.83
C VAL A 118 -12.54 -0.29 5.31
N ASP A 119 -13.15 -1.24 6.00
CA ASP A 119 -13.41 -1.14 7.44
C ASP A 119 -12.09 -1.07 8.24
N PHE A 120 -11.12 -1.90 7.92
CA PHE A 120 -9.78 -1.81 8.53
C PHE A 120 -9.16 -0.43 8.35
N PHE A 121 -9.23 0.12 7.14
CA PHE A 121 -8.67 1.44 6.83
C PHE A 121 -9.22 2.53 7.76
N TYR A 122 -10.52 2.52 8.07
CA TYR A 122 -11.16 3.53 8.91
C TYR A 122 -11.14 3.21 10.39
N ASN A 123 -11.35 1.95 10.77
CA ASN A 123 -11.81 1.58 12.11
C ASN A 123 -10.90 0.62 12.86
N SER A 124 -9.87 0.05 12.23
CA SER A 124 -8.97 -0.87 12.89
C SER A 124 -8.20 -0.18 14.03
N ARG A 125 -7.97 -0.95 15.10
CA ARG A 125 -7.07 -0.54 16.19
C ARG A 125 -5.58 -0.70 15.84
N ASP A 126 -5.26 -1.29 14.70
CA ASP A 126 -3.89 -1.45 14.22
C ASP A 126 -3.28 -0.09 13.85
N ASN A 127 -1.98 0.05 14.02
CA ASN A 127 -1.26 1.27 13.64
C ASN A 127 -1.26 1.53 12.12
N GLY A 128 -1.62 0.53 11.30
CA GLY A 128 -1.75 0.68 9.85
C GLY A 128 -3.10 1.24 9.37
N SER A 129 -4.07 1.47 10.26
CA SER A 129 -5.30 2.19 9.90
C SER A 129 -5.01 3.69 9.72
N LEU A 130 -5.82 4.37 8.91
CA LEU A 130 -5.59 5.79 8.61
C LEU A 130 -5.52 6.68 9.86
N PRO A 131 -6.47 6.62 10.82
CA PRO A 131 -6.44 7.47 12.01
C PRO A 131 -5.26 7.18 12.94
N ASN A 132 -4.77 5.93 12.95
CA ASN A 132 -3.65 5.50 13.79
C ASN A 132 -2.30 5.68 13.11
N TYR A 133 -2.24 5.84 11.78
CA TYR A 133 -0.99 6.05 11.06
C TYR A 133 -0.67 7.51 10.80
N ILE A 134 -1.68 8.36 10.55
CA ILE A 134 -1.50 9.79 10.26
C ILE A 134 -2.32 10.62 11.24
N ALA A 135 -1.65 11.46 12.04
CA ALA A 135 -2.29 12.42 12.94
C ALA A 135 -3.02 13.53 12.18
N GLU A 136 -3.83 14.32 12.88
CA GLU A 136 -4.52 15.48 12.29
C GLU A 136 -3.57 16.54 11.75
N THR A 137 -2.40 16.67 12.36
CA THR A 137 -1.31 17.54 11.93
C THR A 137 -0.59 17.06 10.68
N GLY A 138 -0.83 15.83 10.24
CA GLY A 138 -0.10 15.14 9.17
C GLY A 138 1.11 14.34 9.65
N GLN A 139 1.51 14.44 10.92
CA GLN A 139 2.61 13.63 11.45
C GLN A 139 2.30 12.14 11.28
N LEU A 140 3.30 11.37 10.84
CA LEU A 140 3.17 9.92 10.64
C LEU A 140 3.58 9.17 11.91
N GLN A 141 2.97 8.01 12.14
CA GLN A 141 3.23 7.16 13.30
C GLN A 141 4.72 6.80 13.44
N GLU A 142 5.42 6.66 12.33
CA GLU A 142 6.84 6.30 12.31
C GLU A 142 7.79 7.53 12.17
N SER A 143 7.28 8.77 12.30
CA SER A 143 8.08 10.00 12.17
C SER A 143 9.27 10.07 13.13
N GLY A 144 9.17 9.49 14.30
CA GLY A 144 10.28 9.41 15.26
C GLY A 144 11.24 8.23 15.00
N ARG A 145 10.89 7.31 14.09
CA ARG A 145 11.71 6.15 13.74
C ARG A 145 12.74 6.47 12.66
N ASP A 146 12.29 6.68 11.45
CA ASP A 146 13.10 7.07 10.29
C ASP A 146 12.23 7.47 9.10
N GLN A 147 12.82 8.16 8.11
CA GLN A 147 12.08 8.68 6.97
C GLN A 147 11.78 7.62 5.89
N ALA A 148 12.55 6.53 5.85
CA ALA A 148 12.30 5.44 4.91
C ALA A 148 10.99 4.70 5.21
N HIS A 149 10.74 4.41 6.50
CA HIS A 149 9.50 3.77 6.94
C HIS A 149 8.30 4.73 6.85
N CYS A 150 8.51 6.03 7.09
CA CYS A 150 7.50 7.04 6.84
C CYS A 150 7.06 7.06 5.36
N MET A 151 8.01 7.06 4.42
CA MET A 151 7.72 7.00 2.98
C MET A 151 7.01 5.70 2.60
N LEU A 152 7.44 4.57 3.17
CA LEU A 152 6.78 3.27 2.93
C LEU A 152 5.33 3.30 3.40
N GLY A 153 5.08 3.73 4.64
CA GLY A 153 3.75 3.67 5.23
C GLY A 153 2.75 4.62 4.56
N VAL A 154 3.13 5.87 4.27
CA VAL A 154 2.24 6.78 3.55
C VAL A 154 2.02 6.31 2.11
N GLY A 155 3.04 5.72 1.48
CA GLY A 155 2.95 5.15 0.14
C GLY A 155 1.93 4.01 0.07
N VAL A 156 1.97 3.05 0.99
CA VAL A 156 1.00 1.93 0.99
C VAL A 156 -0.43 2.39 1.24
N LEU A 157 -0.64 3.45 2.05
CA LEU A 157 -1.98 4.02 2.23
C LEU A 157 -2.49 4.72 0.96
N ALA A 158 -1.62 5.39 0.21
CA ALA A 158 -1.97 6.00 -1.07
C ALA A 158 -2.26 4.94 -2.14
N GLU A 159 -1.49 3.86 -2.21
CA GLU A 159 -1.73 2.73 -3.11
C GLU A 159 -3.07 2.04 -2.81
N LEU A 160 -3.40 1.85 -1.53
CA LEU A 160 -4.70 1.34 -1.11
C LEU A 160 -5.83 2.28 -1.54
N ALA A 161 -5.67 3.59 -1.31
CA ALA A 161 -6.65 4.59 -1.72
C ALA A 161 -6.82 4.67 -3.26
N GLU A 162 -5.75 4.44 -4.03
CA GLU A 162 -5.83 4.37 -5.50
C GLU A 162 -6.60 3.12 -5.97
N CYS A 163 -6.39 1.96 -5.31
CA CYS A 163 -7.19 0.77 -5.58
C CYS A 163 -8.68 1.04 -5.36
N ALA A 164 -9.04 1.64 -4.24
CA ALA A 164 -10.42 2.00 -3.92
C ALA A 164 -10.98 3.04 -4.90
N TRP A 165 -10.20 4.05 -5.27
CA TRP A 165 -10.59 5.05 -6.28
C TRP A 165 -10.96 4.41 -7.62
N LYS A 166 -10.24 3.37 -8.05
CA LYS A 166 -10.54 2.63 -9.28
C LYS A 166 -11.83 1.80 -9.18
N GLN A 167 -12.29 1.50 -7.96
CA GLN A 167 -13.58 0.85 -7.70
C GLN A 167 -14.74 1.85 -7.49
N GLY A 168 -14.45 3.16 -7.49
CA GLY A 168 -15.45 4.21 -7.29
C GLY A 168 -15.49 4.79 -5.87
N ASP A 169 -14.69 4.26 -4.94
CA ASP A 169 -14.64 4.72 -3.54
C ASP A 169 -13.52 5.73 -3.32
N ASN A 170 -13.84 6.89 -2.76
CA ASN A 170 -12.88 7.97 -2.53
C ASN A 170 -12.27 7.92 -1.13
N LEU A 171 -11.35 6.99 -0.88
CA LEU A 171 -10.61 6.92 0.39
C LEU A 171 -9.58 8.05 0.55
N TYR A 172 -9.17 8.70 -0.52
CA TYR A 172 -8.29 9.88 -0.44
C TYR A 172 -8.93 11.04 0.32
N ALA A 173 -10.26 11.22 0.24
CA ALA A 173 -10.98 12.26 0.96
C ALA A 173 -11.18 11.97 2.45
N ALA A 174 -10.82 10.76 2.90
CA ALA A 174 -11.03 10.32 4.28
C ALA A 174 -10.38 11.26 5.30
N LEU A 175 -11.12 11.53 6.41
CA LEU A 175 -10.66 12.32 7.54
C LEU A 175 -10.05 13.68 7.09
N ASP A 176 -10.76 14.39 6.24
CA ASP A 176 -10.34 15.68 5.69
C ASP A 176 -8.98 15.59 4.95
N ASN A 177 -8.92 14.73 3.93
CA ASN A 177 -7.73 14.50 3.11
C ASN A 177 -6.48 14.13 3.95
N ARG A 178 -6.63 13.25 4.94
CA ARG A 178 -5.59 12.91 5.90
C ARG A 178 -4.32 12.38 5.22
N ILE A 179 -4.46 11.61 4.13
CA ILE A 179 -3.31 11.13 3.34
C ILE A 179 -2.52 12.31 2.78
N MET A 180 -3.18 13.32 2.21
CA MET A 180 -2.52 14.53 1.70
C MET A 180 -1.72 15.24 2.80
N LYS A 181 -2.32 15.42 3.98
CA LYS A 181 -1.63 16.03 5.13
C LYS A 181 -0.37 15.25 5.51
N GLY A 182 -0.43 13.93 5.47
CA GLY A 182 0.73 13.06 5.70
C GLY A 182 1.85 13.29 4.68
N TYR A 183 1.52 13.38 3.40
CA TYR A 183 2.48 13.67 2.35
C TYR A 183 3.10 15.05 2.46
N GLU A 184 2.31 16.07 2.74
CA GLU A 184 2.81 17.45 2.92
C GLU A 184 3.73 17.57 4.15
N TYR A 185 3.35 16.93 5.26
CA TYR A 185 4.20 16.84 6.45
C TYR A 185 5.54 16.14 6.15
N LEU A 186 5.48 14.95 5.56
CA LEU A 186 6.66 14.16 5.19
C LEU A 186 7.57 14.91 4.20
N SER A 187 6.98 15.55 3.20
CA SER A 187 7.70 16.37 2.22
C SER A 187 8.43 17.52 2.89
N LYS A 188 7.75 18.25 3.78
CA LYS A 188 8.32 19.37 4.52
C LYS A 188 9.53 18.94 5.36
N VAL A 189 9.42 17.83 6.10
CA VAL A 189 10.51 17.24 6.87
C VAL A 189 11.70 16.91 5.96
N ASN A 190 11.47 16.19 4.89
CA ASN A 190 12.54 15.68 4.01
C ASN A 190 13.14 16.76 3.09
N LEU A 191 12.49 17.91 2.94
CA LEU A 191 13.04 19.12 2.31
C LEU A 191 13.96 19.92 3.26
N GLY A 192 14.02 19.56 4.54
CA GLY A 192 14.89 20.19 5.54
C GLY A 192 14.28 21.42 6.21
N TYR A 193 12.96 21.57 6.22
CA TYR A 193 12.32 22.61 6.99
C TYR A 193 12.41 22.32 8.48
N THR A 194 12.71 23.34 9.29
CA THR A 194 12.92 23.22 10.75
C THR A 194 11.68 23.57 11.56
N ASP A 195 10.66 24.16 10.93
CA ASP A 195 9.40 24.57 11.54
C ASP A 195 8.30 23.49 11.46
N VAL A 196 8.70 22.23 11.39
CA VAL A 196 7.76 21.10 11.36
C VAL A 196 7.50 20.62 12.78
N PRO A 197 6.25 20.70 13.28
CA PRO A 197 5.93 20.28 14.63
C PRO A 197 6.12 18.77 14.78
N PHE A 198 6.61 18.34 15.94
CA PHE A 198 6.73 16.93 16.31
C PHE A 198 6.14 16.72 17.70
N GLU A 199 5.26 15.74 17.81
CA GLU A 199 4.69 15.29 19.07
C GLU A 199 5.06 13.84 19.32
N VAL A 200 5.29 13.47 20.59
CA VAL A 200 5.54 12.08 20.97
C VAL A 200 4.32 11.24 20.62
N TRP A 201 4.50 10.29 19.70
CA TRP A 201 3.42 9.45 19.24
C TRP A 201 2.98 8.44 20.29
N LYS A 202 1.68 8.32 20.47
CA LYS A 202 1.07 7.29 21.31
C LYS A 202 0.54 6.17 20.42
N ASP A 203 1.41 5.24 20.03
CA ASP A 203 1.00 4.15 19.16
C ASP A 203 0.05 3.16 19.90
N ALA A 204 -0.77 2.46 19.11
CA ALA A 204 -1.80 1.55 19.62
C ALA A 204 -1.25 0.39 20.47
N THR A 205 0.03 0.06 20.35
CA THR A 205 0.70 -1.03 21.09
C THR A 205 1.48 -0.55 22.31
N GLY A 206 1.79 0.74 22.40
CA GLY A 206 2.69 1.32 23.39
C GLY A 206 4.18 1.02 23.19
N LYS A 207 4.56 0.35 22.10
CA LYS A 207 5.97 -0.03 21.84
C LYS A 207 6.81 1.13 21.37
N TYR A 208 6.24 2.02 20.56
CA TYR A 208 6.96 3.13 19.93
C TYR A 208 6.56 4.50 20.46
N CYS A 209 6.20 4.58 21.72
CA CYS A 209 5.84 5.83 22.41
C CYS A 209 7.05 6.63 22.93
N ASN A 210 8.28 6.18 22.68
CA ASN A 210 9.49 6.73 23.32
C ASN A 210 10.31 7.66 22.42
N TRP A 211 9.95 7.82 21.16
CA TRP A 211 10.65 8.75 20.27
C TRP A 211 10.31 10.19 20.65
N GLN A 212 11.34 10.91 21.14
CA GLN A 212 11.19 12.29 21.60
C GLN A 212 11.43 13.33 20.48
N ASN A 213 12.01 12.89 19.37
CA ASN A 213 12.41 13.75 18.27
C ASN A 213 12.11 13.07 16.92
N MET A 214 12.09 13.88 15.87
CA MET A 214 12.04 13.39 14.50
C MET A 214 13.19 12.43 14.22
N GLY A 215 12.89 11.30 13.58
CA GLY A 215 13.92 10.35 13.13
C GLY A 215 14.64 10.88 11.90
N GLU A 216 15.96 11.07 12.01
CA GLU A 216 16.78 11.67 10.95
C GLU A 216 17.36 10.65 9.97
N ALA A 217 17.32 9.33 10.30
CA ALA A 217 17.81 8.31 9.40
C ALA A 217 17.02 8.33 8.07
N GLU A 218 17.74 8.26 6.94
CA GLU A 218 17.23 8.36 5.57
C GLU A 218 16.60 9.73 5.21
N LEU A 219 16.85 10.78 6.02
CA LEU A 219 16.36 12.13 5.75
C LEU A 219 16.85 12.64 4.39
N GLY A 220 15.93 13.16 3.58
CA GLY A 220 16.22 13.69 2.25
C GLY A 220 16.51 12.64 1.17
N LYS A 221 16.45 11.34 1.48
CA LYS A 221 16.58 10.25 0.51
C LYS A 221 15.21 9.87 -0.03
N PHE A 222 14.77 10.58 -1.04
CA PHE A 222 13.43 10.40 -1.62
C PHE A 222 13.25 9.06 -2.31
N ARG A 223 12.06 8.47 -2.16
CA ARG A 223 11.59 7.26 -2.85
C ARG A 223 10.47 7.62 -3.81
N ALA A 224 10.21 6.78 -4.80
CA ALA A 224 9.16 6.96 -5.80
C ALA A 224 7.77 6.65 -5.24
N VAL A 225 7.31 7.47 -4.27
CA VAL A 225 5.99 7.30 -3.61
C VAL A 225 5.12 8.57 -3.70
N PHE A 226 5.68 9.68 -4.17
CA PHE A 226 5.02 10.99 -4.09
C PHE A 226 4.05 11.24 -5.25
N GLU A 227 4.32 10.70 -6.43
CA GLU A 227 3.55 10.93 -7.66
C GLU A 227 2.09 10.45 -7.53
N ILE A 228 1.85 9.34 -6.84
CA ILE A 228 0.51 8.78 -6.72
C ILE A 228 -0.45 9.74 -6.00
N ALA A 229 -0.02 10.34 -4.89
CA ALA A 229 -0.81 11.31 -4.15
C ALA A 229 -0.91 12.64 -4.91
N TYR A 230 0.19 13.11 -5.49
CA TYR A 230 0.22 14.34 -6.29
C TYR A 230 -0.76 14.26 -7.46
N ASN A 231 -0.72 13.18 -8.22
CA ASN A 231 -1.65 12.96 -9.34
C ASN A 231 -3.11 12.94 -8.89
N HIS A 232 -3.41 12.35 -7.73
CA HIS A 232 -4.79 12.37 -7.23
C HIS A 232 -5.20 13.77 -6.80
N TYR A 233 -4.48 14.37 -5.85
CA TYR A 233 -4.92 15.61 -5.23
C TYR A 233 -4.76 16.83 -6.17
N VAL A 234 -3.62 16.96 -6.84
CA VAL A 234 -3.34 18.12 -7.69
C VAL A 234 -3.94 17.95 -9.07
N GLU A 235 -3.56 16.90 -9.81
CA GLU A 235 -3.94 16.77 -11.23
C GLU A 235 -5.43 16.42 -11.39
N ARG A 236 -5.98 15.53 -10.56
CA ARG A 236 -7.40 15.13 -10.68
C ARG A 236 -8.34 16.04 -9.91
N ARG A 237 -7.92 16.63 -8.77
CA ARG A 237 -8.80 17.35 -7.86
C ARG A 237 -8.51 18.84 -7.73
N GLY A 238 -7.41 19.36 -8.25
CA GLY A 238 -7.00 20.75 -8.15
C GLY A 238 -6.65 21.21 -6.72
N ILE A 239 -6.31 20.28 -5.83
CA ILE A 239 -5.95 20.58 -4.43
C ILE A 239 -4.44 20.69 -4.34
N ALA A 240 -3.93 21.84 -3.94
CA ALA A 240 -2.50 22.14 -3.92
C ALA A 240 -1.72 21.29 -2.89
N MET A 241 -0.57 20.78 -3.32
CA MET A 241 0.40 20.05 -2.49
C MET A 241 1.80 20.70 -2.63
N PRO A 242 2.02 21.92 -2.05
CA PRO A 242 3.18 22.73 -2.37
C PRO A 242 4.53 22.14 -1.93
N TYR A 243 4.58 21.34 -0.88
CA TYR A 243 5.80 20.69 -0.45
C TYR A 243 6.08 19.40 -1.23
N THR A 244 5.05 18.60 -1.52
CA THR A 244 5.14 17.43 -2.40
C THR A 244 5.56 17.84 -3.82
N GLU A 245 5.02 18.94 -4.36
CA GLU A 245 5.46 19.48 -5.64
C GLU A 245 6.95 19.84 -5.67
N LYS A 246 7.48 20.43 -4.58
CA LYS A 246 8.91 20.72 -4.45
C LYS A 246 9.77 19.44 -4.42
N VAL A 247 9.26 18.36 -3.82
CA VAL A 247 9.94 17.07 -3.84
C VAL A 247 10.04 16.53 -5.28
N LEU A 248 8.93 16.58 -6.02
CA LEU A 248 8.86 16.07 -7.40
C LEU A 248 9.69 16.88 -8.42
N LYS A 249 10.02 18.14 -8.10
CA LYS A 249 10.86 19.00 -8.95
C LYS A 249 12.37 18.88 -8.69
N ARG A 250 12.80 18.03 -7.77
CA ARG A 250 14.21 17.75 -7.46
C ARG A 250 14.81 16.72 -8.41
#